data_6ac60dcfb4f6712523e2b6df281ae470
#
_entry.id   6ac60dcfb4f6712523e2b6df281ae470
#
_cell.length_a   1.000
_cell.length_b   1.000
_cell.length_c   1.000
_cell.angle_alpha   90.00
_cell.angle_beta   90.00
_cell.angle_gamma   90.00
#
_symmetry.space_group_name_H-M   'P 1'
#
loop_
_entity.id
_entity.type
_entity.pdbx_description
1 polymer ?
#
loop_
_entity_poly.entity_id
_entity_poly.type
_entity_poly.pdbx_seq_one_letter_code
_entity_poly.pdbx_strand_id
1 'polypeptide(L)'
;MKKRIKPIIAIVIAIIIAFTIMAILMGIFIFNNIRSEKESEVGNAYFKVTIPDGWKADGEDREEYAPSGESWVSDGLYIYPKECSDENQRIYIFRSVSQVSADDMEDESYSKETFITKGGIKGKVYKSNDIFSWMVLYDVDEVGGYYGANVYFENKSLIRKHENEIMDILKSLVVNKEQSE
;
A
#
# COMPACT_ATOMS: atom_id res chain seq x y z
N MET A 1 62.61 2.19 -10.97
CA MET A 1 61.34 2.10 -11.72
C MET A 1 60.11 1.61 -10.93
N LYS A 2 60.19 1.15 -9.66
CA LYS A 2 59.05 0.61 -8.88
C LYS A 2 58.10 1.66 -8.23
N LYS A 3 58.44 2.96 -8.16
CA LYS A 3 57.67 3.98 -7.42
C LYS A 3 56.47 4.57 -8.16
N ARG A 4 56.35 4.42 -9.48
CA ARG A 4 55.23 5.03 -10.29
C ARG A 4 54.05 4.09 -10.53
N ILE A 5 54.17 2.80 -10.23
CA ILE A 5 53.09 1.83 -10.49
C ILE A 5 51.94 1.93 -9.45
N LYS A 6 52.24 2.24 -8.19
CA LYS A 6 51.23 2.35 -7.12
C LYS A 6 50.16 3.41 -7.38
N PRO A 7 50.47 4.68 -7.82
CA PRO A 7 49.48 5.67 -8.10
C PRO A 7 48.60 5.33 -9.33
N ILE A 8 49.15 4.66 -10.34
CA ILE A 8 48.39 4.22 -11.52
C ILE A 8 47.34 3.16 -11.14
N ILE A 9 47.72 2.18 -10.31
CA ILE A 9 46.80 1.17 -9.82
C ILE A 9 45.67 1.80 -8.99
N ALA A 10 45.98 2.77 -8.13
CA ALA A 10 44.96 3.46 -7.33
C ALA A 10 43.96 4.22 -8.22
N ILE A 11 44.43 4.88 -9.28
CA ILE A 11 43.58 5.60 -10.25
C ILE A 11 42.67 4.61 -11.00
N VAL A 12 43.20 3.47 -11.45
CA VAL A 12 42.41 2.45 -12.15
C VAL A 12 41.32 1.87 -11.23
N ILE A 13 41.63 1.59 -9.97
CA ILE A 13 40.66 1.09 -8.99
C ILE A 13 39.56 2.14 -8.75
N ALA A 14 39.92 3.42 -8.59
CA ALA A 14 38.96 4.50 -8.39
C ALA A 14 38.00 4.65 -9.59
N ILE A 15 38.52 4.51 -10.81
CA ILE A 15 37.70 4.55 -12.03
C ILE A 15 36.71 3.37 -12.07
N ILE A 16 37.17 2.16 -11.76
CA ILE A 16 36.32 0.97 -11.72
C ILE A 16 35.19 1.15 -10.70
N ILE A 17 35.51 1.62 -9.48
CA ILE A 17 34.51 1.89 -8.44
C ILE A 17 33.49 2.92 -8.91
N ALA A 18 33.93 4.02 -9.52
CA ALA A 18 33.05 5.06 -10.03
C ALA A 18 32.08 4.52 -11.11
N PHE A 19 32.57 3.71 -12.04
CA PHE A 19 31.73 3.09 -13.07
C PHE A 19 30.73 2.09 -12.46
N THR A 20 31.15 1.32 -11.45
CA THR A 20 30.25 0.38 -10.76
C THR A 20 29.11 1.11 -10.04
N ILE A 21 29.42 2.19 -9.32
CA ILE A 21 28.43 3.02 -8.64
C ILE A 21 27.46 3.64 -9.66
N MET A 22 27.99 4.18 -10.77
CA MET A 22 27.16 4.77 -11.81
C MET A 22 26.23 3.74 -12.46
N ALA A 23 26.69 2.52 -12.72
CA ALA A 23 25.88 1.44 -13.27
C ALA A 23 24.75 1.03 -12.29
N ILE A 24 25.02 0.96 -10.99
CA ILE A 24 24.02 0.69 -9.96
C ILE A 24 22.96 1.79 -9.91
N LEU A 25 23.37 3.08 -9.89
CA LEU A 25 22.45 4.19 -9.88
C LEU A 25 21.59 4.25 -11.13
N MET A 26 22.19 3.97 -12.30
CA MET A 26 21.46 3.91 -13.56
C MET A 26 20.46 2.75 -13.58
N GLY A 27 20.82 1.58 -13.04
CA GLY A 27 19.94 0.43 -12.88
C GLY A 27 18.73 0.76 -11.98
N ILE A 28 18.94 1.42 -10.85
CA ILE A 28 17.88 1.88 -9.95
C ILE A 28 16.97 2.89 -10.65
N PHE A 29 17.55 3.85 -11.39
CA PHE A 29 16.78 4.87 -12.13
C PHE A 29 15.89 4.24 -13.21
N ILE A 30 16.45 3.31 -14.01
CA ILE A 30 15.69 2.61 -15.05
C ILE A 30 14.58 1.75 -14.41
N PHE A 31 14.88 1.03 -13.34
CA PHE A 31 13.90 0.20 -12.62
C PHE A 31 12.74 1.06 -12.08
N ASN A 32 13.03 2.20 -11.46
CA ASN A 32 12.01 3.09 -10.95
C ASN A 32 11.16 3.71 -12.07
N ASN A 33 11.76 4.07 -13.20
CA ASN A 33 11.00 4.59 -14.34
C ASN A 33 10.09 3.52 -14.97
N ILE A 34 10.59 2.28 -15.16
CA ILE A 34 9.78 1.18 -15.69
C ILE A 34 8.62 0.87 -14.75
N ARG A 35 8.85 0.94 -13.42
CA ARG A 35 7.80 0.73 -12.42
C ARG A 35 6.75 1.84 -12.48
N SER A 36 7.17 3.10 -12.59
CA SER A 36 6.27 4.27 -12.66
C SER A 36 5.36 4.27 -13.90
N GLU A 37 5.83 3.75 -15.03
CA GLU A 37 5.01 3.64 -16.25
C GLU A 37 3.91 2.58 -16.17
N LYS A 38 3.99 1.66 -15.19
CA LYS A 38 3.06 0.54 -14.98
C LYS A 38 2.13 0.74 -13.80
N GLU A 39 2.24 1.86 -13.09
CA GLU A 39 1.40 2.17 -11.94
C GLU A 39 0.38 3.23 -12.33
N SER A 40 -0.87 3.09 -11.84
CA SER A 40 -1.92 4.08 -12.01
C SER A 40 -2.41 4.59 -10.65
N GLU A 41 -2.69 5.89 -10.57
CA GLU A 41 -3.30 6.50 -9.39
C GLU A 41 -4.82 6.42 -9.52
N VAL A 42 -5.48 5.90 -8.50
CA VAL A 42 -6.94 5.77 -8.39
C VAL A 42 -7.39 6.32 -7.05
N GLY A 43 -8.61 6.82 -6.96
CA GLY A 43 -9.11 7.39 -5.71
C GLY A 43 -10.51 7.97 -5.84
N ASN A 44 -10.95 8.61 -4.76
CA ASN A 44 -12.22 9.35 -4.65
C ASN A 44 -11.95 10.76 -4.10
N ALA A 45 -13.00 11.43 -3.64
CA ALA A 45 -12.88 12.78 -3.07
C ALA A 45 -11.98 12.85 -1.83
N TYR A 46 -11.87 11.76 -1.06
CA TYR A 46 -11.25 11.74 0.26
C TYR A 46 -9.84 11.20 0.27
N PHE A 47 -9.51 10.27 -0.62
CA PHE A 47 -8.18 9.66 -0.67
C PHE A 47 -7.84 9.13 -2.06
N LYS A 48 -6.57 8.84 -2.23
CA LYS A 48 -6.03 8.18 -3.42
C LYS A 48 -4.96 7.16 -3.06
N VAL A 49 -4.81 6.18 -3.93
CA VAL A 49 -3.80 5.12 -3.85
C VAL A 49 -3.20 4.85 -5.22
N THR A 50 -2.03 4.24 -5.23
CA THR A 50 -1.37 3.79 -6.44
C THR A 50 -1.60 2.28 -6.59
N ILE A 51 -2.10 1.84 -7.75
CA ILE A 51 -2.28 0.43 -8.07
C ILE A 51 -1.28 -0.01 -9.16
N PRO A 52 -0.70 -1.22 -9.05
CA PRO A 52 0.23 -1.73 -10.06
C PRO A 52 -0.52 -2.17 -11.33
N ASP A 53 0.21 -2.32 -12.44
CA ASP A 53 -0.33 -2.96 -13.62
C ASP A 53 -0.85 -4.37 -13.31
N GLY A 54 -1.95 -4.77 -13.94
CA GLY A 54 -2.62 -6.04 -13.62
C GLY A 54 -3.66 -5.93 -12.51
N TRP A 55 -3.82 -4.77 -11.88
CA TRP A 55 -4.88 -4.46 -10.92
C TRP A 55 -5.91 -3.50 -11.52
N LYS A 56 -7.09 -3.48 -10.96
CA LYS A 56 -8.15 -2.54 -11.29
C LYS A 56 -8.85 -2.07 -10.01
N ALA A 57 -9.54 -0.94 -10.12
CA ALA A 57 -10.28 -0.36 -9.02
C ALA A 57 -11.68 0.04 -9.49
N ASP A 58 -12.66 -0.22 -8.62
CA ASP A 58 -14.04 0.24 -8.78
C ASP A 58 -14.44 1.02 -7.53
N GLY A 59 -15.05 2.19 -7.71
CA GLY A 59 -15.60 3.00 -6.63
C GLY A 59 -17.02 2.59 -6.36
N GLU A 60 -17.39 2.44 -5.11
CA GLU A 60 -18.77 2.34 -4.67
C GLU A 60 -19.00 3.23 -3.46
N ASP A 61 -20.03 4.07 -3.55
CA ASP A 61 -20.64 4.68 -2.38
C ASP A 61 -21.59 3.64 -1.80
N ARG A 62 -21.23 3.03 -0.67
CA ARG A 62 -22.12 2.11 0.04
C ARG A 62 -22.76 2.83 1.21
N GLU A 63 -24.10 2.83 1.24
CA GLU A 63 -24.82 2.96 2.51
C GLU A 63 -24.73 1.63 3.26
N GLU A 64 -23.94 1.57 4.30
CA GLU A 64 -23.96 0.45 5.23
C GLU A 64 -24.89 0.75 6.39
N TYR A 65 -25.77 -0.17 6.71
CA TYR A 65 -26.69 -0.08 7.84
C TYR A 65 -26.12 -0.88 9.02
N ALA A 66 -25.91 -0.20 10.15
CA ALA A 66 -25.64 -0.89 11.40
C ALA A 66 -26.87 -1.70 11.83
N PRO A 67 -26.71 -2.76 12.65
CA PRO A 67 -27.82 -3.47 13.28
C PRO A 67 -28.74 -2.56 14.10
N SER A 68 -28.27 -1.39 14.53
CA SER A 68 -29.04 -0.34 15.21
C SER A 68 -29.97 0.46 14.28
N GLY A 69 -29.89 0.27 12.96
CA GLY A 69 -30.66 1.04 11.97
C GLY A 69 -30.04 2.42 11.64
N GLU A 70 -28.90 2.76 12.17
CA GLU A 70 -28.13 3.94 11.78
C GLU A 70 -27.42 3.67 10.46
N SER A 71 -27.63 4.54 9.45
CA SER A 71 -26.89 4.47 8.20
C SER A 71 -25.54 5.18 8.36
N TRP A 72 -24.50 4.52 7.99
CA TRP A 72 -23.21 5.16 7.74
C TRP A 72 -22.88 5.11 6.25
N VAL A 73 -22.51 6.23 5.72
CA VAL A 73 -21.98 6.29 4.37
C VAL A 73 -20.48 6.02 4.46
N SER A 74 -20.02 4.94 3.87
CA SER A 74 -18.61 4.68 3.69
C SER A 74 -18.23 4.95 2.25
N ASP A 75 -17.41 5.97 2.04
CA ASP A 75 -16.81 6.22 0.73
C ASP A 75 -15.64 5.23 0.55
N GLY A 76 -15.79 4.30 -0.35
CA GLY A 76 -14.85 3.20 -0.52
C GLY A 76 -14.35 3.01 -1.94
N LEU A 77 -13.27 2.25 -2.04
CA LEU A 77 -12.65 1.84 -3.29
C LEU A 77 -12.34 0.34 -3.21
N TYR A 78 -12.89 -0.43 -4.14
CA TYR A 78 -12.56 -1.83 -4.32
C TYR A 78 -11.40 -1.97 -5.29
N ILE A 79 -10.36 -2.69 -4.89
CA ILE A 79 -9.13 -2.88 -5.66
C ILE A 79 -8.85 -4.38 -5.73
N TYR A 80 -8.67 -4.91 -6.92
CA TYR A 80 -8.48 -6.35 -7.13
C TYR A 80 -7.63 -6.66 -8.37
N PRO A 81 -6.93 -7.82 -8.38
CA PRO A 81 -6.20 -8.25 -9.56
C PRO A 81 -7.14 -8.48 -10.76
N LYS A 82 -6.76 -8.05 -11.97
CA LYS A 82 -7.56 -8.24 -13.19
C LYS A 82 -7.86 -9.71 -13.50
N GLU A 83 -7.02 -10.62 -13.02
CA GLU A 83 -7.20 -12.07 -13.18
C GLU A 83 -8.22 -12.67 -12.22
N CYS A 84 -8.56 -11.98 -11.13
CA CYS A 84 -9.60 -12.41 -10.18
C CYS A 84 -10.97 -12.08 -10.78
N SER A 85 -11.73 -13.11 -11.07
CA SER A 85 -13.13 -12.99 -11.54
C SER A 85 -14.14 -12.90 -10.40
N ASP A 86 -13.70 -13.12 -9.16
CA ASP A 86 -14.55 -13.14 -7.98
C ASP A 86 -14.47 -11.79 -7.27
N GLU A 87 -15.62 -11.14 -7.17
CA GLU A 87 -15.79 -9.86 -6.47
C GLU A 87 -15.42 -9.91 -4.98
N ASN A 88 -15.31 -11.13 -4.42
CA ASN A 88 -14.91 -11.33 -3.02
C ASN A 88 -13.39 -11.30 -2.80
N GLN A 89 -12.57 -11.32 -3.85
CA GLN A 89 -11.12 -11.29 -3.75
C GLN A 89 -10.61 -9.86 -3.97
N ARG A 90 -10.56 -9.07 -2.90
CA ARG A 90 -10.35 -7.63 -3.02
C ARG A 90 -9.64 -7.02 -1.81
N ILE A 91 -9.10 -5.84 -2.05
CA ILE A 91 -8.81 -4.83 -1.04
C ILE A 91 -9.97 -3.84 -1.07
N TYR A 92 -10.61 -3.61 0.06
CA TYR A 92 -11.59 -2.54 0.22
C TYR A 92 -10.97 -1.46 1.10
N ILE A 93 -10.64 -0.32 0.52
CA ILE A 93 -10.15 0.86 1.26
C ILE A 93 -11.32 1.82 1.42
N PHE A 94 -11.55 2.30 2.63
CA PHE A 94 -12.73 3.11 2.95
C PHE A 94 -12.44 4.25 3.92
N ARG A 95 -13.28 5.28 3.84
CA ARG A 95 -13.48 6.29 4.86
C ARG A 95 -14.81 6.02 5.57
N SER A 96 -14.83 6.04 6.88
CA SER A 96 -16.02 5.87 7.70
C SER A 96 -16.21 7.09 8.60
N VAL A 97 -17.46 7.49 8.82
CA VAL A 97 -17.82 8.54 9.80
C VAL A 97 -17.82 8.01 11.23
N SER A 98 -17.90 6.68 11.39
CA SER A 98 -17.86 6.01 12.69
C SER A 98 -16.48 5.44 12.97
N GLN A 99 -16.07 5.48 14.25
CA GLN A 99 -14.79 4.92 14.65
C GLN A 99 -14.72 3.43 14.36
N VAL A 100 -13.66 3.02 13.66
CA VAL A 100 -13.33 1.62 13.44
C VAL A 100 -12.38 1.20 14.55
N SER A 101 -12.77 0.20 15.33
CA SER A 101 -11.92 -0.38 16.39
C SER A 101 -11.34 -1.72 15.94
N ALA A 102 -10.16 -2.03 16.44
CA ALA A 102 -9.53 -3.34 16.31
C ALA A 102 -9.33 -4.02 17.67
N ASP A 103 -10.12 -3.64 18.68
CA ASP A 103 -9.99 -4.19 20.03
C ASP A 103 -10.08 -5.72 20.04
N ASP A 104 -10.98 -6.28 19.23
CA ASP A 104 -11.16 -7.73 19.06
C ASP A 104 -9.99 -8.42 18.32
N MET A 105 -9.08 -7.63 17.74
CA MET A 105 -7.92 -8.13 16.99
C MET A 105 -6.60 -7.98 17.77
N GLU A 106 -6.67 -7.61 19.03
CA GLU A 106 -5.47 -7.46 19.87
C GLU A 106 -4.98 -8.78 20.48
N ASP A 107 -5.62 -9.92 20.14
CA ASP A 107 -5.23 -11.25 20.58
C ASP A 107 -4.10 -11.89 19.72
N GLU A 108 -3.70 -13.11 20.06
CA GLU A 108 -2.62 -13.87 19.39
C GLU A 108 -3.05 -14.47 18.05
N SER A 109 -4.34 -14.43 17.68
CA SER A 109 -4.86 -14.93 16.40
C SER A 109 -4.43 -14.04 15.22
N TYR A 110 -3.92 -12.85 15.51
CA TYR A 110 -3.49 -11.88 14.51
C TYR A 110 -2.00 -11.55 14.62
N SER A 111 -1.31 -11.62 13.50
CA SER A 111 0.01 -10.98 13.38
C SER A 111 -0.16 -9.50 13.07
N LYS A 112 0.71 -8.67 13.66
CA LYS A 112 0.59 -7.20 13.61
C LYS A 112 1.84 -6.59 12.99
N GLU A 113 1.63 -5.66 12.08
CA GLU A 113 2.70 -4.89 11.42
C GLU A 113 2.31 -3.42 11.35
N THR A 114 3.27 -2.51 11.56
CA THR A 114 3.07 -1.07 11.38
C THR A 114 3.88 -0.55 10.21
N PHE A 115 3.34 0.45 9.51
CA PHE A 115 4.00 1.08 8.38
C PHE A 115 3.66 2.57 8.30
N ILE A 116 4.38 3.29 7.45
CA ILE A 116 4.07 4.68 7.10
C ILE A 116 3.67 4.72 5.65
N THR A 117 2.56 5.41 5.34
CA THR A 117 2.09 5.58 3.98
C THR A 117 2.89 6.64 3.23
N LYS A 118 2.73 6.71 1.91
CA LYS A 118 3.28 7.76 1.05
C LYS A 118 2.79 9.16 1.48
N GLY A 119 1.57 9.24 2.03
CA GLY A 119 1.01 10.46 2.61
C GLY A 119 1.53 10.81 4.01
N GLY A 120 2.45 10.02 4.58
CA GLY A 120 3.01 10.24 5.91
C GLY A 120 2.13 9.73 7.07
N ILE A 121 1.05 9.00 6.76
CA ILE A 121 0.09 8.48 7.73
C ILE A 121 0.61 7.15 8.28
N LYS A 122 0.51 6.95 9.60
CA LYS A 122 0.83 5.67 10.22
C LYS A 122 -0.32 4.70 9.98
N GLY A 123 -0.01 3.50 9.48
CA GLY A 123 -0.92 2.40 9.33
C GLY A 123 -0.54 1.22 10.22
N LYS A 124 -1.54 0.47 10.66
CA LYS A 124 -1.39 -0.79 11.38
C LYS A 124 -2.21 -1.86 10.70
N VAL A 125 -1.59 -2.95 10.29
CA VAL A 125 -2.24 -4.09 9.67
C VAL A 125 -2.32 -5.25 10.66
N TYR A 126 -3.47 -5.86 10.73
CA TYR A 126 -3.80 -7.07 11.48
C TYR A 126 -4.06 -8.20 10.49
N LYS A 127 -3.14 -9.14 10.39
CA LYS A 127 -3.24 -10.30 9.49
C LYS A 127 -3.74 -11.49 10.30
N SER A 128 -4.93 -12.02 9.96
CA SER A 128 -5.42 -13.22 10.59
C SER A 128 -4.56 -14.44 10.27
N ASN A 129 -4.31 -15.28 11.27
CA ASN A 129 -3.56 -16.53 11.11
C ASN A 129 -4.42 -17.65 10.51
N ASP A 130 -5.74 -17.61 10.71
CA ASP A 130 -6.68 -18.68 10.37
C ASP A 130 -7.46 -18.41 9.08
N ILE A 131 -7.91 -17.17 8.88
CA ILE A 131 -8.65 -16.73 7.70
C ILE A 131 -7.81 -15.83 6.84
N PHE A 132 -8.06 -15.84 5.52
CA PHE A 132 -7.27 -15.07 4.55
C PHE A 132 -7.77 -13.63 4.45
N SER A 133 -7.83 -12.96 5.61
CA SER A 133 -8.26 -11.58 5.70
C SER A 133 -7.30 -10.76 6.55
N TRP A 134 -7.10 -9.52 6.12
CA TRP A 134 -6.38 -8.52 6.88
C TRP A 134 -7.30 -7.34 7.15
N MET A 135 -7.13 -6.72 8.29
CA MET A 135 -7.70 -5.42 8.59
C MET A 135 -6.58 -4.40 8.73
N VAL A 136 -6.80 -3.23 8.18
CA VAL A 136 -5.85 -2.10 8.27
C VAL A 136 -6.55 -0.90 8.86
N LEU A 137 -5.92 -0.28 9.84
CA LEU A 137 -6.35 0.99 10.41
C LEU A 137 -5.29 2.04 10.12
N TYR A 138 -5.72 3.21 9.67
CA TYR A 138 -4.86 4.35 9.42
C TYR A 138 -5.09 5.39 10.51
N ASP A 139 -3.99 5.82 11.12
CA ASP A 139 -3.97 6.86 12.15
C ASP A 139 -3.99 8.24 11.47
N VAL A 140 -5.20 8.70 11.16
CA VAL A 140 -5.45 10.00 10.53
C VAL A 140 -5.94 10.96 11.59
N ASP A 141 -5.19 12.04 11.82
CA ASP A 141 -5.58 13.08 12.77
C ASP A 141 -6.87 13.80 12.29
N GLU A 142 -7.95 13.48 12.95
CA GLU A 142 -9.14 14.22 13.39
C GLU A 142 -10.09 14.89 12.41
N VAL A 143 -9.77 15.32 11.22
CA VAL A 143 -10.73 16.09 10.43
C VAL A 143 -11.13 15.30 9.21
N GLY A 144 -12.30 14.65 9.27
CA GLY A 144 -12.90 14.07 8.08
C GLY A 144 -13.21 12.56 8.17
N GLY A 145 -13.10 11.90 9.32
CA GLY A 145 -13.50 10.51 9.50
C GLY A 145 -12.34 9.54 9.73
N TYR A 146 -12.70 8.27 9.83
CA TYR A 146 -11.76 7.16 10.07
C TYR A 146 -11.45 6.47 8.75
N TYR A 147 -10.18 6.09 8.56
CA TYR A 147 -9.73 5.41 7.35
C TYR A 147 -9.29 3.99 7.70
N GLY A 148 -9.73 3.06 6.88
CA GLY A 148 -9.38 1.65 7.04
C GLY A 148 -9.27 0.93 5.71
N ALA A 149 -8.82 -0.31 5.79
CA ALA A 149 -8.92 -1.23 4.66
C ALA A 149 -9.19 -2.66 5.15
N ASN A 150 -10.01 -3.37 4.39
CA ASN A 150 -10.22 -4.81 4.53
C ASN A 150 -9.61 -5.49 3.31
N VAL A 151 -8.75 -6.48 3.54
CA VAL A 151 -8.18 -7.34 2.50
C VAL A 151 -8.78 -8.72 2.67
N TYR A 152 -9.38 -9.23 1.63
CA TYR A 152 -9.97 -10.56 1.62
C TYR A 152 -9.63 -11.32 0.35
N PHE A 153 -9.18 -12.56 0.51
CA PHE A 153 -8.96 -13.51 -0.57
C PHE A 153 -9.42 -14.90 -0.11
N GLU A 154 -10.15 -15.61 -0.94
CA GLU A 154 -10.63 -16.97 -0.62
C GLU A 154 -9.50 -17.99 -0.46
N ASN A 155 -8.33 -17.71 -1.02
CA ASN A 155 -7.25 -18.66 -1.10
C ASN A 155 -5.95 -18.08 -0.55
N LYS A 156 -5.35 -18.78 0.41
CA LYS A 156 -4.07 -18.42 1.03
C LYS A 156 -2.92 -18.30 0.03
N SER A 157 -2.96 -19.06 -1.06
CA SER A 157 -1.92 -18.97 -2.09
C SER A 157 -2.01 -17.66 -2.88
N LEU A 158 -3.22 -17.13 -3.10
CA LEU A 158 -3.44 -15.86 -3.79
C LEU A 158 -2.98 -14.68 -2.94
N ILE A 159 -3.36 -14.64 -1.66
CA ILE A 159 -2.91 -13.55 -0.79
C ILE A 159 -1.38 -13.55 -0.65
N ARG A 160 -0.75 -14.73 -0.57
CA ARG A 160 0.72 -14.85 -0.54
C ARG A 160 1.36 -14.42 -1.86
N LYS A 161 0.74 -14.77 -3.00
CA LYS A 161 1.22 -14.36 -4.32
C LYS A 161 1.26 -12.85 -4.47
N HIS A 162 0.26 -12.17 -3.95
CA HIS A 162 0.07 -10.72 -4.09
C HIS A 162 0.46 -9.92 -2.83
N GLU A 163 1.05 -10.53 -1.82
CA GLU A 163 1.31 -9.89 -0.51
C GLU A 163 2.09 -8.57 -0.64
N ASN A 164 3.13 -8.55 -1.45
CA ASN A 164 3.93 -7.35 -1.66
C ASN A 164 3.14 -6.25 -2.38
N GLU A 165 2.39 -6.60 -3.42
CA GLU A 165 1.54 -5.67 -4.17
C GLU A 165 0.43 -5.10 -3.27
N ILE A 166 -0.22 -5.93 -2.47
CA ILE A 166 -1.22 -5.52 -1.48
C ILE A 166 -0.60 -4.51 -0.51
N MET A 167 0.56 -4.81 0.07
CA MET A 167 1.24 -3.91 0.99
C MET A 167 1.69 -2.61 0.30
N ASP A 168 2.14 -2.66 -0.96
CA ASP A 168 2.51 -1.47 -1.74
C ASP A 168 1.28 -0.58 -1.99
N ILE A 169 0.11 -1.16 -2.33
CA ILE A 169 -1.17 -0.44 -2.47
C ILE A 169 -1.54 0.24 -1.15
N LEU A 170 -1.56 -0.51 -0.04
CA LEU A 170 -1.91 0.02 1.28
C LEU A 170 -0.97 1.14 1.74
N LYS A 171 0.34 1.02 1.47
CA LYS A 171 1.35 2.03 1.78
C LYS A 171 1.27 3.26 0.87
N SER A 172 0.64 3.14 -0.29
CA SER A 172 0.52 4.26 -1.24
C SER A 172 -0.55 5.28 -0.87
N LEU A 173 -1.39 5.01 0.15
CA LEU A 173 -2.49 5.89 0.56
C LEU A 173 -2.01 7.32 0.83
N VAL A 174 -2.73 8.25 0.22
CA VAL A 174 -2.65 9.69 0.46
C VAL A 174 -4.07 10.19 0.72
N VAL A 175 -4.32 10.74 1.89
CA VAL A 175 -5.59 11.38 2.22
C VAL A 175 -5.62 12.78 1.61
N ASN A 176 -6.69 13.09 0.91
CA ASN A 176 -6.91 14.41 0.35
C ASN A 176 -7.22 15.38 1.51
N LYS A 177 -6.52 16.51 1.55
CA LYS A 177 -6.88 17.56 2.51
C LYS A 177 -8.25 18.10 2.09
N GLU A 178 -9.21 18.07 3.01
CA GLU A 178 -10.47 18.77 2.77
C GLU A 178 -10.13 20.22 2.43
N GLN A 179 -10.68 20.70 1.32
CA GLN A 179 -10.72 22.12 1.07
C GLN A 179 -11.74 22.66 2.08
N SER A 180 -11.24 23.25 3.16
CA SER A 180 -12.05 24.02 4.08
C SER A 180 -12.60 25.23 3.30
N GLU A 181 -13.85 25.09 2.81
CA GLU A 181 -14.65 26.23 2.40
C GLU A 181 -15.16 27.02 3.63
#